data_13933e24435970128ca14a9410ebdb5a
#
_entry.id   13933e24435970128ca14a9410ebdb5a
#
_cell.length_a   1.000
_cell.length_b   1.000
_cell.length_c   1.000
_cell.angle_alpha   90.00
_cell.angle_beta   90.00
_cell.angle_gamma   90.00
#
_symmetry.space_group_name_H-M   'P 1'
#
loop_
_entity.id
_entity.type
_entity.pdbx_description
1 polymer ?
#
loop_
_entity_poly.entity_id
_entity_poly.type
_entity_poly.pdbx_seq_one_letter_code
_entity_poly.pdbx_strand_id
1 'polypeptide(L)'
;GTNAFNNLEINNANGVTIVNNADASRGISTNADVDVDGQLIFTNGLITTNTDNTLRLTLNGTLSGFSSARYVNGPFVRVLPPNVSSYTFPVGKGTRSGEMQIKAPTGYVGTKDWIVEYYNGGASAIGPVTAVDPADGIVKVSENEYWMISVPSPASSSVKLSWNSGSDVQ
;
A
#
# COMPACT_ATOMS: atom_id res chain seq x y z
N GLY A 1 21.66 5.05 0.67
CA GLY A 1 21.05 5.96 1.66
C GLY A 1 19.57 6.08 1.36
N THR A 2 18.73 6.02 2.37
CA THR A 2 17.31 6.31 2.26
C THR A 2 17.12 7.82 2.06
N ASN A 3 16.29 8.21 1.07
CA ASN A 3 15.88 9.59 0.90
C ASN A 3 14.74 9.84 1.89
N ALA A 4 15.04 10.48 3.03
CA ALA A 4 14.05 10.76 4.07
C ALA A 4 13.55 12.21 3.97
N PHE A 5 12.23 12.36 4.01
CA PHE A 5 11.55 13.65 4.12
C PHE A 5 10.82 13.73 5.46
N ASN A 6 10.89 14.89 6.12
CA ASN A 6 10.00 15.12 7.25
C ASN A 6 8.56 15.18 6.75
N ASN A 7 8.26 16.04 5.78
CA ASN A 7 6.96 16.10 5.12
C ASN A 7 7.14 16.01 3.61
N LEU A 8 6.23 15.28 2.95
CA LEU A 8 6.17 15.17 1.50
C LEU A 8 4.76 15.52 1.03
N GLU A 9 4.63 16.53 0.20
CA GLU A 9 3.37 16.91 -0.44
C GLU A 9 3.38 16.51 -1.91
N ILE A 10 2.34 15.82 -2.33
CA ILE A 10 2.06 15.47 -3.73
C ILE A 10 1.03 16.47 -4.26
N ASN A 11 1.48 17.41 -5.08
CA ASN A 11 0.65 18.44 -5.70
C ASN A 11 0.97 18.55 -7.20
N ASN A 12 0.69 17.47 -7.93
CA ASN A 12 0.88 17.40 -9.38
C ASN A 12 -0.26 16.60 -10.01
N ALA A 13 -1.11 17.25 -10.79
CA ALA A 13 -2.26 16.62 -11.45
C ALA A 13 -1.89 15.41 -12.34
N ASN A 14 -0.67 15.42 -12.90
CA ASN A 14 -0.14 14.31 -13.71
C ASN A 14 0.48 13.20 -12.85
N GLY A 15 0.49 13.36 -11.52
CA GLY A 15 1.13 12.44 -10.61
C GLY A 15 2.64 12.59 -10.51
N VAL A 16 3.23 11.81 -9.63
CA VAL A 16 4.68 11.72 -9.38
C VAL A 16 5.06 10.25 -9.41
N THR A 17 6.19 9.91 -10.00
CA THR A 17 6.72 8.54 -10.00
C THR A 17 8.05 8.51 -9.27
N ILE A 18 8.19 7.58 -8.32
CA ILE A 18 9.48 7.27 -7.72
C ILE A 18 10.24 6.41 -8.73
N VAL A 19 11.35 6.94 -9.22
CA VAL A 19 12.20 6.25 -10.19
C VAL A 19 13.60 6.10 -9.65
N ASN A 20 14.19 4.97 -9.97
CA ASN A 20 15.61 4.77 -9.78
C ASN A 20 16.36 5.61 -10.83
N ASN A 21 17.16 6.54 -10.35
CA ASN A 21 18.13 7.24 -11.17
C ASN A 21 19.54 6.81 -10.70
N ALA A 22 19.86 5.54 -10.95
CA ALA A 22 21.19 5.02 -10.63
C ALA A 22 22.25 5.86 -11.34
N ASP A 23 22.96 6.66 -10.58
CA ASP A 23 24.10 7.43 -11.05
C ASP A 23 25.32 7.06 -10.20
N ALA A 24 26.08 6.10 -10.69
CA ALA A 24 27.28 5.62 -10.00
C ALA A 24 28.31 6.73 -9.76
N SER A 25 28.32 7.77 -10.60
CA SER A 25 29.23 8.93 -10.46
C SER A 25 28.86 9.80 -9.25
N ARG A 26 27.60 9.73 -8.82
CA ARG A 26 27.05 10.46 -7.65
C ARG A 26 26.86 9.56 -6.42
N GLY A 27 27.23 8.29 -6.50
CA GLY A 27 26.99 7.31 -5.44
C GLY A 27 25.51 6.99 -5.21
N ILE A 28 24.65 7.23 -6.21
CA ILE A 28 23.21 6.96 -6.13
C ILE A 28 22.98 5.47 -6.37
N SER A 29 22.38 4.81 -5.40
CA SER A 29 22.07 3.38 -5.41
C SER A 29 21.00 3.03 -6.44
N THR A 30 20.89 1.74 -6.75
CA THR A 30 19.96 1.20 -7.73
C THR A 30 18.50 1.13 -7.24
N ASN A 31 18.25 1.34 -5.94
CA ASN A 31 16.89 1.36 -5.38
C ASN A 31 16.61 2.75 -4.80
N ALA A 32 15.50 3.35 -5.19
CA ALA A 32 15.06 4.65 -4.69
C ALA A 32 13.88 4.47 -3.73
N ASP A 33 14.18 4.09 -2.48
CA ASP A 33 13.19 4.13 -1.42
C ASP A 33 13.08 5.56 -0.87
N VAL A 34 11.85 5.99 -0.67
CA VAL A 34 11.50 7.30 -0.11
C VAL A 34 10.83 7.10 1.24
N ASP A 35 11.48 7.55 2.30
CA ASP A 35 10.92 7.57 3.66
C ASP A 35 10.24 8.91 3.94
N VAL A 36 9.07 8.87 4.59
CA VAL A 36 8.38 10.06 5.12
C VAL A 36 8.22 9.89 6.62
N ASP A 37 8.91 10.74 7.39
CA ASP A 37 8.94 10.66 8.85
C ASP A 37 7.82 11.45 9.53
N GLY A 38 7.32 12.50 8.89
CA GLY A 38 6.26 13.36 9.41
C GLY A 38 4.95 13.17 8.65
N GLN A 39 4.65 14.00 7.66
CA GLN A 39 3.36 13.95 6.97
C GLN A 39 3.49 13.67 5.48
N LEU A 40 2.74 12.69 4.98
CA LEU A 40 2.48 12.49 3.56
C LEU A 40 1.14 13.13 3.21
N ILE A 41 1.18 14.14 2.33
CA ILE A 41 0.04 14.98 1.97
C ILE A 41 -0.30 14.76 0.50
N PHE A 42 -1.54 14.39 0.22
CA PHE A 42 -2.06 14.31 -1.14
C PHE A 42 -2.92 15.53 -1.45
N THR A 43 -2.36 16.53 -2.11
CA THR A 43 -3.10 17.72 -2.58
C THR A 43 -3.67 17.49 -3.97
N ASN A 44 -2.89 16.91 -4.88
CA ASN A 44 -3.34 16.60 -6.23
C ASN A 44 -2.49 15.48 -6.86
N GLY A 45 -3.15 14.57 -7.61
CA GLY A 45 -2.51 13.49 -8.36
C GLY A 45 -2.13 12.26 -7.52
N LEU A 46 -1.47 11.33 -8.16
CA LEU A 46 -1.04 10.04 -7.61
C LEU A 46 0.46 10.06 -7.33
N ILE A 47 0.92 9.16 -6.45
CA ILE A 47 2.33 8.78 -6.38
C ILE A 47 2.46 7.34 -6.85
N THR A 48 3.29 7.11 -7.87
CA THR A 48 3.51 5.78 -8.45
C THR A 48 4.79 5.18 -7.89
N THR A 49 4.65 3.96 -7.41
CA THR A 49 5.71 3.14 -6.80
C THR A 49 5.80 1.78 -7.50
N ASN A 50 6.86 1.06 -7.24
CA ASN A 50 7.03 -0.34 -7.61
C ASN A 50 7.87 -1.07 -6.54
N THR A 51 8.16 -2.36 -6.73
CA THR A 51 8.89 -3.19 -5.76
C THR A 51 10.32 -2.73 -5.49
N ASP A 52 10.94 -2.02 -6.44
CA ASP A 52 12.33 -1.55 -6.34
C ASP A 52 12.42 -0.09 -5.88
N ASN A 53 11.30 0.63 -5.95
CA ASN A 53 11.21 2.06 -5.64
C ASN A 53 9.96 2.30 -4.79
N THR A 54 10.09 2.11 -3.49
CA THR A 54 8.97 2.15 -2.56
C THR A 54 8.78 3.52 -1.90
N LEU A 55 7.56 3.78 -1.48
CA LEU A 55 7.22 4.84 -0.54
C LEU A 55 6.97 4.23 0.82
N ARG A 56 7.66 4.71 1.84
CA ARG A 56 7.57 4.21 3.20
C ARG A 56 7.18 5.31 4.17
N LEU A 57 6.04 5.15 4.82
CA LEU A 57 5.62 6.02 5.92
C LEU A 57 6.10 5.42 7.23
N THR A 58 6.99 6.13 7.90
CA THR A 58 7.64 5.62 9.11
C THR A 58 6.70 5.63 10.32
N LEU A 59 7.14 5.17 11.47
CA LEU A 59 6.32 4.92 12.66
C LEU A 59 5.45 6.10 13.08
N ASN A 60 5.99 7.32 13.01
CA ASN A 60 5.30 8.53 13.42
C ASN A 60 4.62 9.26 12.26
N GLY A 61 4.74 8.71 11.06
CA GLY A 61 4.23 9.34 9.86
C GLY A 61 2.71 9.32 9.79
N THR A 62 2.14 10.43 9.33
CA THR A 62 0.70 10.65 9.18
C THR A 62 0.32 10.84 7.72
N LEU A 63 -0.96 10.59 7.43
CA LEU A 63 -1.54 10.72 6.09
C LEU A 63 -2.62 11.81 6.07
N SER A 64 -2.68 12.59 4.99
CA SER A 64 -3.78 13.51 4.75
C SER A 64 -4.09 13.68 3.26
N GLY A 65 -5.30 14.10 2.95
CA GLY A 65 -5.74 14.50 1.61
C GLY A 65 -5.92 13.37 0.60
N PHE A 66 -5.68 12.11 0.96
CA PHE A 66 -5.94 10.97 0.08
C PHE A 66 -7.45 10.79 -0.22
N SER A 67 -7.77 10.21 -1.35
CA SER A 67 -9.13 9.97 -1.80
C SER A 67 -9.15 8.92 -2.93
N SER A 68 -10.32 8.65 -3.50
CA SER A 68 -10.43 7.79 -4.69
C SER A 68 -9.69 8.30 -5.94
N ALA A 69 -9.24 9.55 -5.94
CA ALA A 69 -8.46 10.16 -7.02
C ALA A 69 -7.01 10.49 -6.62
N ARG A 70 -6.63 10.22 -5.37
CA ARG A 70 -5.33 10.60 -4.80
C ARG A 70 -4.85 9.51 -3.86
N TYR A 71 -3.97 8.65 -4.35
CA TYR A 71 -3.51 7.44 -3.65
C TYR A 71 -2.12 7.02 -4.15
N VAL A 72 -1.57 5.99 -3.54
CA VAL A 72 -0.35 5.32 -3.99
C VAL A 72 -0.72 4.29 -5.06
N ASN A 73 -0.24 4.50 -6.28
CA ASN A 73 -0.41 3.59 -7.41
C ASN A 73 0.73 2.57 -7.42
N GLY A 74 0.61 1.51 -6.65
CA GLY A 74 1.61 0.46 -6.43
C GLY A 74 1.76 0.11 -4.95
N PRO A 75 2.84 -0.57 -4.56
CA PRO A 75 3.09 -0.95 -3.18
C PRO A 75 3.33 0.29 -2.29
N PHE A 76 2.72 0.26 -1.11
CA PHE A 76 2.89 1.27 -0.06
C PHE A 76 3.31 0.60 1.24
N VAL A 77 4.36 1.12 1.85
CA VAL A 77 4.93 0.59 3.09
C VAL A 77 4.55 1.50 4.26
N ARG A 78 4.09 0.90 5.36
CA ARG A 78 3.93 1.58 6.65
C ARG A 78 4.62 0.81 7.76
N VAL A 79 5.33 1.54 8.60
CA VAL A 79 5.94 0.98 9.83
C VAL A 79 4.90 0.99 10.93
N LEU A 80 4.46 -0.19 11.35
CA LEU A 80 3.41 -0.31 12.35
C LEU A 80 3.93 -0.96 13.64
N PRO A 81 3.60 -0.40 14.82
CA PRO A 81 3.77 -1.06 16.11
C PRO A 81 2.58 -2.00 16.37
N PRO A 82 2.74 -3.03 17.21
CA PRO A 82 1.59 -3.81 17.67
C PRO A 82 0.76 -2.97 18.65
N ASN A 83 -0.48 -2.70 18.30
CA ASN A 83 -1.42 -1.93 19.13
C ASN A 83 -2.87 -2.09 18.65
N VAL A 84 -3.80 -1.38 19.27
CA VAL A 84 -5.24 -1.41 18.94
C VAL A 84 -5.66 -0.41 17.85
N SER A 85 -4.73 0.37 17.32
CA SER A 85 -5.01 1.40 16.32
C SER A 85 -5.33 0.81 14.95
N SER A 86 -5.90 1.66 14.09
CA SER A 86 -6.15 1.35 12.67
C SER A 86 -5.24 2.21 11.79
N TYR A 87 -4.71 1.60 10.75
CA TYR A 87 -3.76 2.22 9.83
C TYR A 87 -4.27 2.12 8.40
N THR A 88 -4.52 3.27 7.78
CA THR A 88 -5.02 3.34 6.40
C THR A 88 -3.87 3.22 5.40
N PHE A 89 -4.08 2.42 4.37
CA PHE A 89 -3.26 2.30 3.18
C PHE A 89 -4.08 2.79 1.99
N PRO A 90 -3.87 4.04 1.55
CA PRO A 90 -4.55 4.59 0.38
C PRO A 90 -3.86 4.09 -0.88
N VAL A 91 -4.09 2.86 -1.27
CA VAL A 91 -3.49 2.22 -2.44
C VAL A 91 -4.50 2.14 -3.59
N GLY A 92 -4.00 1.90 -4.80
CA GLY A 92 -4.81 1.73 -5.99
C GLY A 92 -3.98 1.31 -7.19
N LYS A 93 -4.62 1.15 -8.35
CA LYS A 93 -3.96 0.80 -9.61
C LYS A 93 -4.63 1.49 -10.79
N GLY A 94 -3.85 2.27 -11.54
CA GLY A 94 -4.37 3.02 -12.68
C GLY A 94 -5.41 4.06 -12.25
N THR A 95 -6.67 3.84 -12.58
CA THR A 95 -7.79 4.72 -12.24
C THR A 95 -8.66 4.22 -11.09
N ARG A 96 -8.30 3.10 -10.47
CA ARG A 96 -9.06 2.50 -9.36
C ARG A 96 -8.31 2.62 -8.05
N SER A 97 -8.97 3.22 -7.08
CA SER A 97 -8.54 3.18 -5.68
C SER A 97 -9.02 1.90 -5.00
N GLY A 98 -8.20 1.35 -4.12
CA GLY A 98 -8.51 0.18 -3.32
C GLY A 98 -8.00 0.39 -1.89
N GLU A 99 -8.59 1.34 -1.15
CA GLU A 99 -8.18 1.61 0.23
C GLU A 99 -8.28 0.37 1.09
N MET A 100 -7.26 0.14 1.90
CA MET A 100 -7.23 -0.91 2.91
C MET A 100 -6.89 -0.32 4.28
N GLN A 101 -7.45 -0.89 5.34
CA GLN A 101 -7.03 -0.63 6.71
C GLN A 101 -6.54 -1.91 7.37
N ILE A 102 -5.35 -1.82 7.97
CA ILE A 102 -4.82 -2.80 8.91
C ILE A 102 -5.27 -2.36 10.31
N LYS A 103 -5.95 -3.25 11.03
CA LYS A 103 -6.56 -2.95 12.33
C LYS A 103 -5.99 -3.84 13.41
N ALA A 104 -5.56 -3.22 14.51
CA ALA A 104 -5.04 -3.90 15.67
C ALA A 104 -3.92 -4.92 15.34
N PRO A 105 -2.83 -4.49 14.67
CA PRO A 105 -1.72 -5.37 14.38
C PRO A 105 -1.11 -5.92 15.68
N THR A 106 -0.82 -7.21 15.69
CA THR A 106 -0.33 -7.94 16.88
C THR A 106 0.54 -9.13 16.47
N GLY A 107 1.04 -9.88 17.46
CA GLY A 107 1.83 -11.10 17.25
C GLY A 107 3.34 -10.83 17.09
N TYR A 108 3.82 -9.61 17.37
CA TYR A 108 5.23 -9.24 17.30
C TYR A 108 5.60 -8.19 18.35
N VAL A 109 6.89 -7.96 18.51
CA VAL A 109 7.46 -6.93 19.38
C VAL A 109 8.19 -5.89 18.54
N GLY A 110 8.19 -4.64 18.98
CA GLY A 110 8.79 -3.53 18.23
C GLY A 110 7.91 -3.07 17.06
N THR A 111 8.50 -2.83 15.92
CA THR A 111 7.79 -2.39 14.71
C THR A 111 8.06 -3.31 13.54
N LYS A 112 7.14 -3.37 12.60
CA LYS A 112 7.30 -4.08 11.33
C LYS A 112 6.85 -3.23 10.17
N ASP A 113 7.49 -3.46 9.03
CA ASP A 113 7.05 -2.93 7.75
C ASP A 113 5.89 -3.78 7.23
N TRP A 114 4.75 -3.13 7.06
CA TRP A 114 3.59 -3.70 6.41
C TRP A 114 3.51 -3.12 5.02
N ILE A 115 3.52 -3.99 4.01
CA ILE A 115 3.45 -3.60 2.60
C ILE A 115 2.08 -4.01 2.09
N VAL A 116 1.35 -3.05 1.52
CA VAL A 116 0.06 -3.28 0.89
C VAL A 116 0.12 -2.80 -0.55
N GLU A 117 -0.36 -3.63 -1.47
CA GLU A 117 -0.57 -3.28 -2.86
C GLU A 117 -1.96 -3.72 -3.30
N TYR A 118 -2.64 -2.86 -4.06
CA TYR A 118 -3.92 -3.13 -4.71
C TYR A 118 -3.70 -3.54 -6.16
N TYR A 119 -4.47 -4.50 -6.61
CA TYR A 119 -4.49 -4.98 -8.00
C TYR A 119 -5.87 -4.86 -8.60
N ASN A 120 -5.93 -4.26 -9.80
CA ASN A 120 -7.13 -4.15 -10.61
C ASN A 120 -7.17 -5.33 -11.59
N GLY A 121 -7.73 -6.45 -11.15
CA GLY A 121 -7.81 -7.71 -11.90
C GLY A 121 -8.12 -8.88 -10.99
N GLY A 122 -8.40 -10.03 -11.56
CA GLY A 122 -8.73 -11.23 -10.79
C GLY A 122 -7.56 -11.81 -10.01
N ALA A 123 -7.83 -12.33 -8.82
CA ALA A 123 -6.85 -13.02 -8.00
C ALA A 123 -6.30 -14.30 -8.66
N SER A 124 -6.99 -14.86 -9.65
CA SER A 124 -6.54 -15.98 -10.47
C SER A 124 -5.23 -15.70 -11.22
N ALA A 125 -4.86 -14.42 -11.41
CA ALA A 125 -3.60 -14.03 -12.02
C ALA A 125 -2.35 -14.35 -11.18
N ILE A 126 -2.51 -14.55 -9.85
CA ILE A 126 -1.40 -14.88 -8.94
C ILE A 126 -1.31 -16.36 -8.59
N GLY A 127 -2.26 -17.17 -9.04
CA GLY A 127 -2.28 -18.61 -8.81
C GLY A 127 -3.68 -19.20 -8.87
N PRO A 128 -3.81 -20.53 -8.86
CA PRO A 128 -5.13 -21.15 -8.84
C PRO A 128 -5.85 -20.75 -7.56
N VAL A 129 -6.96 -20.04 -7.71
CA VAL A 129 -7.88 -19.77 -6.62
C VAL A 129 -8.68 -21.04 -6.36
N THR A 130 -8.10 -21.95 -5.59
CA THR A 130 -8.75 -23.22 -5.20
C THR A 130 -9.74 -23.04 -4.05
N ALA A 131 -9.89 -21.83 -3.56
CA ALA A 131 -10.58 -21.51 -2.32
C ALA A 131 -12.04 -21.07 -2.48
N VAL A 132 -12.75 -21.59 -3.47
CA VAL A 132 -14.19 -21.60 -3.38
C VAL A 132 -14.56 -22.84 -2.55
N ASP A 133 -14.72 -22.66 -1.24
CA ASP A 133 -15.26 -23.69 -0.36
C ASP A 133 -16.67 -23.28 0.11
N PRO A 134 -17.73 -23.79 -0.55
CA PRO A 134 -19.10 -23.50 -0.15
C PRO A 134 -19.42 -23.99 1.28
N ALA A 135 -18.68 -24.96 1.79
CA ALA A 135 -18.87 -25.45 3.16
C ALA A 135 -18.39 -24.42 4.20
N ASP A 136 -17.37 -23.60 3.86
CA ASP A 136 -16.89 -22.50 4.68
C ASP A 136 -17.58 -21.16 4.35
N GLY A 137 -18.59 -21.18 3.49
CA GLY A 137 -19.36 -19.98 3.09
C GLY A 137 -18.67 -19.11 2.04
N ILE A 138 -17.54 -19.54 1.46
CA ILE A 138 -16.87 -18.83 0.38
C ILE A 138 -17.44 -19.31 -0.95
N VAL A 139 -18.36 -18.55 -1.52
CA VAL A 139 -19.04 -18.90 -2.78
C VAL A 139 -18.38 -18.29 -4.02
N LYS A 140 -17.58 -17.22 -3.83
CA LYS A 140 -16.92 -16.51 -4.93
C LYS A 140 -15.69 -15.75 -4.44
N VAL A 141 -14.68 -15.69 -5.30
CA VAL A 141 -13.52 -14.80 -5.15
C VAL A 141 -13.61 -13.75 -6.24
N SER A 142 -13.27 -12.50 -5.91
CA SER A 142 -13.33 -11.39 -6.88
C SER A 142 -12.42 -11.64 -8.08
N GLU A 143 -12.97 -11.47 -9.27
CA GLU A 143 -12.23 -11.47 -10.54
C GLU A 143 -11.86 -10.04 -10.99
N ASN A 144 -12.26 -9.02 -10.21
CA ASN A 144 -12.07 -7.63 -10.58
C ASN A 144 -10.99 -6.93 -9.77
N GLU A 145 -10.71 -7.42 -8.56
CA GLU A 145 -9.72 -6.79 -7.68
C GLU A 145 -9.25 -7.73 -6.58
N TYR A 146 -8.03 -7.47 -6.11
CA TYR A 146 -7.48 -8.11 -4.90
C TYR A 146 -6.40 -7.22 -4.27
N TRP A 147 -6.06 -7.54 -3.04
CA TRP A 147 -4.98 -6.89 -2.30
C TRP A 147 -3.92 -7.91 -1.91
N MET A 148 -2.67 -7.53 -2.02
CA MET A 148 -1.55 -8.26 -1.43
C MET A 148 -1.08 -7.55 -0.17
N ILE A 149 -0.91 -8.33 0.89
CA ILE A 149 -0.34 -7.88 2.16
C ILE A 149 0.93 -8.68 2.38
N SER A 150 2.05 -7.98 2.58
CA SER A 150 3.31 -8.61 2.98
C SER A 150 3.77 -8.01 4.30
N VAL A 151 4.09 -8.88 5.24
CA VAL A 151 4.63 -8.52 6.55
C VAL A 151 5.52 -9.65 7.06
N PRO A 152 6.70 -9.35 7.67
CA PRO A 152 7.54 -10.39 8.26
C PRO A 152 6.81 -11.16 9.37
N SER A 153 6.79 -12.48 9.28
CA SER A 153 6.20 -13.37 10.31
C SER A 153 6.99 -13.30 11.65
N PRO A 154 6.37 -13.50 12.81
CA PRO A 154 4.93 -13.59 13.00
C PRO A 154 4.25 -12.21 12.97
N ALA A 155 3.04 -12.13 12.45
CA ALA A 155 2.17 -10.96 12.55
C ALA A 155 0.72 -11.37 12.29
N SER A 156 -0.21 -10.69 12.95
CA SER A 156 -1.65 -10.88 12.79
C SER A 156 -2.37 -9.54 12.85
N SER A 157 -3.48 -9.41 12.14
CA SER A 157 -4.35 -8.24 12.23
C SER A 157 -5.74 -8.55 11.68
N SER A 158 -6.71 -7.69 11.97
CA SER A 158 -7.93 -7.59 11.18
C SER A 158 -7.71 -6.63 10.03
N VAL A 159 -8.37 -6.88 8.90
CA VAL A 159 -8.33 -5.98 7.74
C VAL A 159 -9.72 -5.46 7.42
N LYS A 160 -9.77 -4.24 6.88
CA LYS A 160 -10.96 -3.67 6.26
C LYS A 160 -10.59 -3.26 4.84
N LEU A 161 -11.32 -3.79 3.86
CA LEU A 161 -11.18 -3.46 2.45
C LEU A 161 -12.25 -2.44 2.06
N SER A 162 -11.91 -1.53 1.16
CA SER A 162 -12.91 -0.72 0.47
C SER A 162 -13.49 -1.51 -0.72
N TRP A 163 -14.70 -1.16 -1.11
CA TRP A 163 -15.30 -1.60 -2.37
C TRP A 163 -16.10 -0.47 -3.01
N ASN A 164 -16.34 -0.57 -4.28
CA ASN A 164 -17.13 0.37 -5.06
C ASN A 164 -17.96 -0.38 -6.12
N SER A 165 -18.69 0.34 -6.97
CA SER A 165 -19.54 -0.26 -8.01
C SER A 165 -18.80 -1.14 -9.04
N GLY A 166 -17.47 -1.05 -9.09
CA GLY A 166 -16.63 -1.91 -9.94
C GLY A 166 -16.11 -3.15 -9.22
N SER A 167 -16.31 -3.24 -7.90
CA SER A 167 -15.97 -4.44 -7.13
C SER A 167 -17.00 -5.54 -7.36
N ASP A 168 -16.55 -6.77 -7.46
CA ASP A 168 -17.42 -7.94 -7.66
C ASP A 168 -17.88 -8.50 -6.29
N VAL A 169 -18.45 -7.62 -5.48
CA VAL A 169 -18.97 -7.94 -4.14
C VAL A 169 -20.50 -7.96 -4.23
N GLN A 170 -21.11 -9.05 -3.81
CA GLN A 170 -22.56 -9.25 -3.71
C GLN A 170 -22.98 -9.26 -2.24
#